data_3424ac93843f1385340c5915e071d7ce
#
_entry.id   3424ac93843f1385340c5915e071d7ce
#
_cell.length_a   1.000
_cell.length_b   1.000
_cell.length_c   1.000
_cell.angle_alpha   90.00
_cell.angle_beta   90.00
_cell.angle_gamma   90.00
#
_symmetry.space_group_name_H-M   'P 1'
#
loop_
_entity.id
_entity.type
_entity.pdbx_description
1 polymer ?
#
loop_
_entity_poly.entity_id
_entity_poly.type
_entity_poly.pdbx_seq_one_letter_code
_entity_poly.pdbx_strand_id
1 'polypeptide(L)'
;MSHRIRIEYCTQCSWMPRATWVAQELLTTFVDELRGGGVTLVPGTGGIFEIHADDERIWSRADDDGFPDIVELKRRVRDRIAPERVLGHADRAAARDEGTAQ
;
A
#
# COMPACT_ATOMS: atom_id res chain seq x y z
N MET A 1 13.96 13.98 -2.65
CA MET A 1 13.84 13.48 -1.29
C MET A 1 13.30 12.07 -1.30
N SER A 2 13.68 11.29 -0.30
CA SER A 2 13.25 9.90 -0.22
C SER A 2 11.83 9.79 0.32
N HIS A 3 11.04 8.90 -0.28
CA HIS A 3 9.74 8.53 0.24
C HIS A 3 9.87 7.32 1.13
N ARG A 4 8.93 7.16 2.05
CA ARG A 4 8.93 6.02 2.98
C ARG A 4 7.51 5.50 3.18
N ILE A 5 7.42 4.21 3.44
CA ILE A 5 6.15 3.57 3.75
C ILE A 5 6.29 2.89 5.10
N ARG A 6 5.22 2.95 5.90
CA ARG A 6 5.13 2.27 7.18
C ARG A 6 3.89 1.40 7.17
N ILE A 7 4.06 0.14 7.55
CA ILE A 7 2.95 -0.81 7.68
C ILE A 7 2.88 -1.26 9.13
N GLU A 8 1.81 -0.89 9.82
CA GLU A 8 1.57 -1.34 11.18
C GLU A 8 0.59 -2.50 11.14
N TYR A 9 0.96 -3.62 11.77
CA TYR A 9 0.20 -4.85 11.68
C TYR A 9 -0.01 -5.47 13.05
N CYS A 10 -1.17 -6.10 13.25
CA CYS A 10 -1.49 -6.78 14.49
C CYS A 10 -0.67 -8.06 14.63
N THR A 11 0.08 -8.16 15.74
CA THR A 11 0.91 -9.33 16.01
C THR A 11 0.09 -10.50 16.52
N GLN A 12 -1.02 -10.23 17.21
CA GLN A 12 -1.89 -11.26 17.77
C GLN A 12 -2.78 -11.91 16.72
N CYS A 13 -2.87 -11.32 15.54
CA CYS A 13 -3.74 -11.78 14.47
C CYS A 13 -3.00 -12.57 13.40
N SER A 14 -1.70 -12.80 13.57
CA SER A 14 -0.84 -13.51 12.61
C SER A 14 -0.80 -12.84 11.23
N TRP A 15 -0.80 -11.51 11.20
CA TRP A 15 -0.81 -10.76 9.94
C TRP A 15 0.58 -10.35 9.44
N MET A 16 1.64 -10.80 10.10
CA MET A 16 2.99 -10.49 9.66
C MET A 16 3.30 -10.98 8.23
N PRO A 17 2.92 -12.22 7.85
CA PRO A 17 3.16 -12.64 6.47
C PRO A 17 2.45 -11.76 5.45
N ARG A 18 1.25 -11.29 5.76
CA ARG A 18 0.51 -10.37 4.89
C ARG A 18 1.25 -9.04 4.77
N ALA A 19 1.69 -8.49 5.90
CA ALA A 19 2.42 -7.23 5.92
C ALA A 19 3.74 -7.34 5.14
N THR A 20 4.44 -8.45 5.32
CA THR A 20 5.70 -8.71 4.61
C THR A 20 5.49 -8.80 3.10
N TRP A 21 4.45 -9.49 2.68
CA TRP A 21 4.13 -9.60 1.28
C TRP A 21 3.80 -8.24 0.65
N VAL A 22 3.00 -7.43 1.35
CA VAL A 22 2.67 -6.08 0.89
C VAL A 22 3.93 -5.24 0.77
N ALA A 23 4.83 -5.33 1.76
CA ALA A 23 6.09 -4.59 1.72
C ALA A 23 6.91 -4.98 0.49
N GLN A 24 6.99 -6.28 0.19
CA GLN A 24 7.73 -6.76 -0.97
C GLN A 24 7.13 -6.22 -2.26
N GLU A 25 5.80 -6.22 -2.37
CA GLU A 25 5.11 -5.72 -3.56
C GLU A 25 5.37 -4.22 -3.77
N LEU A 26 5.30 -3.45 -2.70
CA LEU A 26 5.53 -2.01 -2.79
C LEU A 26 7.00 -1.68 -3.08
N LEU A 27 7.93 -2.41 -2.46
CA LEU A 27 9.35 -2.21 -2.72
C LEU A 27 9.71 -2.56 -4.17
N THR A 28 9.09 -3.58 -4.73
CA THR A 28 9.33 -3.97 -6.12
C THR A 28 8.79 -2.92 -7.08
N THR A 29 7.57 -2.47 -6.84
CA THR A 29 6.90 -1.52 -7.75
C THR A 29 7.51 -0.12 -7.66
N PHE A 30 7.85 0.33 -6.46
CA PHE A 30 8.30 1.70 -6.21
C PHE A 30 9.76 1.75 -5.75
N VAL A 31 10.61 0.88 -6.32
CA VAL A 31 12.00 0.76 -5.89
C VAL A 31 12.75 2.08 -5.97
N ASP A 32 12.51 2.86 -7.02
CA ASP A 32 13.22 4.14 -7.18
C ASP A 32 12.73 5.18 -6.18
N GLU A 33 11.41 5.28 -6.01
CA GLU A 33 10.82 6.24 -5.08
C GLU A 33 11.15 5.94 -3.63
N LEU A 34 11.29 4.65 -3.29
CA LEU A 34 11.54 4.22 -1.92
C LEU A 34 13.02 4.05 -1.59
N ARG A 35 13.90 4.30 -2.55
CA ARG A 35 15.35 4.18 -2.31
C ARG A 35 15.77 5.18 -1.23
N GLY A 36 16.38 4.67 -0.18
CA GLY A 36 16.80 5.48 0.95
C GLY A 36 15.76 5.61 2.07
N GLY A 37 14.48 5.49 1.75
CA GLY A 37 13.42 5.51 2.76
C GLY A 37 12.90 4.12 3.10
N GLY A 38 12.52 3.37 2.08
CA GLY A 38 12.11 1.98 2.25
C GLY A 38 10.74 1.78 2.86
N VAL A 39 10.52 0.57 3.36
CA VAL A 39 9.27 0.18 4.04
C VAL A 39 9.62 -0.31 5.44
N THR A 40 8.95 0.26 6.44
CA THR A 40 9.11 -0.13 7.84
C THR A 40 7.89 -0.96 8.26
N LEU A 41 8.16 -2.11 8.85
CA LEU A 41 7.12 -2.96 9.44
C LEU A 41 7.07 -2.68 10.93
N VAL A 42 5.88 -2.32 11.43
CA VAL A 42 5.70 -1.94 12.85
C VAL A 42 4.74 -2.92 13.50
N PRO A 43 5.21 -3.70 14.50
CA PRO A 43 4.30 -4.59 15.23
C PRO A 43 3.32 -3.79 16.07
N GLY A 44 2.05 -4.10 15.95
CA GLY A 44 0.97 -3.47 16.67
C GLY A 44 0.06 -4.48 17.32
N THR A 45 -1.09 -4.01 17.82
CA THR A 45 -2.07 -4.84 18.52
C THR A 45 -3.49 -4.42 18.12
N GLY A 46 -4.48 -5.17 18.61
CA GLY A 46 -5.88 -4.77 18.50
C GLY A 46 -6.49 -4.89 17.11
N GLY A 47 -5.94 -5.74 16.26
CA GLY A 47 -6.47 -5.92 14.92
C GLY A 47 -6.09 -4.81 13.95
N ILE A 48 -5.05 -4.06 14.26
CA ILE A 48 -4.62 -2.98 13.38
C ILE A 48 -3.96 -3.51 12.10
N PHE A 49 -4.29 -2.89 10.98
CA PHE A 49 -3.54 -3.05 9.72
C PHE A 49 -3.66 -1.74 8.98
N GLU A 50 -2.61 -0.92 9.06
CA GLU A 50 -2.59 0.41 8.47
C GLU A 50 -1.33 0.60 7.65
N ILE A 51 -1.48 1.30 6.54
CA ILE A 51 -0.38 1.60 5.64
C ILE A 51 -0.29 3.11 5.49
N HIS A 52 0.88 3.66 5.76
CA HIS A 52 1.16 5.08 5.66
C HIS A 52 2.25 5.32 4.62
N ALA A 53 2.07 6.34 3.81
CA ALA A 53 3.09 6.80 2.86
C ALA A 53 3.40 8.24 3.19
N ASP A 54 4.68 8.53 3.54
CA ASP A 54 5.12 9.87 3.93
C ASP A 54 4.23 10.49 5.01
N ASP A 55 3.90 9.67 6.03
CA ASP A 55 3.08 10.06 7.18
C ASP A 55 1.60 10.26 6.87
N GLU A 56 1.17 10.05 5.65
CA GLU A 56 -0.26 10.07 5.30
C GLU A 56 -0.80 8.65 5.29
N ARG A 57 -1.92 8.46 6.00
CA ARG A 57 -2.57 7.14 6.03
C ARG A 57 -3.21 6.84 4.67
N ILE A 58 -2.74 5.80 4.02
CA ILE A 58 -3.22 5.37 2.70
C ILE A 58 -4.32 4.32 2.84
N TRP A 59 -4.17 3.45 3.84
CA TRP A 59 -5.13 2.35 4.06
C TRP A 59 -5.27 2.06 5.53
N SER A 60 -6.50 1.78 5.95
CA SER A 60 -6.81 1.29 7.29
C SER A 60 -7.83 0.16 7.18
N ARG A 61 -7.48 -1.02 7.67
CA ARG A 61 -8.40 -2.16 7.64
C ARG A 61 -9.76 -1.81 8.28
N ALA A 62 -9.73 -1.07 9.38
CA ALA A 62 -10.96 -0.72 10.09
C ALA A 62 -11.83 0.24 9.28
N ASP A 63 -11.22 1.24 8.66
CA ASP A 63 -11.97 2.28 7.94
C ASP A 63 -12.29 1.89 6.50
N ASP A 64 -11.42 1.09 5.87
CA ASP A 64 -11.56 0.70 4.47
C ASP A 64 -12.19 -0.69 4.30
N ASP A 65 -12.69 -1.25 5.39
CA ASP A 65 -13.48 -2.49 5.41
C ASP A 65 -12.71 -3.71 4.91
N GLY A 66 -11.53 -3.91 5.47
CA GLY A 66 -10.76 -5.11 5.21
C GLY A 66 -9.35 -4.85 4.69
N PHE A 67 -8.75 -5.91 4.15
CA PHE A 67 -7.39 -5.83 3.61
C PHE A 67 -7.41 -5.27 2.19
N PRO A 68 -6.37 -4.51 1.82
CA PRO A 68 -6.36 -3.91 0.50
C PRO A 68 -6.14 -4.93 -0.60
N ASP A 69 -6.85 -4.75 -1.71
CA ASP A 69 -6.45 -5.35 -2.97
C ASP A 69 -5.13 -4.71 -3.38
N ILE A 70 -4.16 -5.53 -3.80
CA ILE A 70 -2.81 -5.02 -4.06
C ILE A 70 -2.78 -4.02 -5.22
N VAL A 71 -3.64 -4.20 -6.23
CA VAL A 71 -3.72 -3.28 -7.36
C VAL A 71 -4.22 -1.91 -6.89
N GLU A 72 -5.28 -1.89 -6.10
CA GLU A 72 -5.83 -0.64 -5.54
C GLU A 72 -4.83 0.03 -4.61
N LEU A 73 -4.15 -0.75 -3.78
CA LEU A 73 -3.15 -0.21 -2.86
C LEU A 73 -2.01 0.46 -3.62
N LYS A 74 -1.52 -0.18 -4.68
CA LYS A 74 -0.44 0.40 -5.48
C LYS A 74 -0.88 1.71 -6.11
N ARG A 75 -2.14 1.82 -6.56
CA ARG A 75 -2.67 3.07 -7.09
C ARG A 75 -2.69 4.17 -6.06
N ARG A 76 -3.13 3.87 -4.83
CA ARG A 76 -3.18 4.85 -3.75
C ARG A 76 -1.78 5.31 -3.35
N VAL A 77 -0.83 4.38 -3.27
CA VAL A 77 0.57 4.72 -2.98
C VAL A 77 1.15 5.59 -4.09
N ARG A 78 0.93 5.19 -5.36
CA ARG A 78 1.37 5.97 -6.53
C ARG A 78 0.86 7.40 -6.46
N ASP A 79 -0.41 7.58 -6.13
CA ASP A 79 -1.02 8.90 -6.08
C ASP A 79 -0.35 9.79 -5.04
N ARG A 80 0.21 9.20 -3.97
CA ARG A 80 0.89 9.95 -2.92
C ARG A 80 2.35 10.23 -3.21
N ILE A 81 3.10 9.23 -3.72
CA ILE A 81 4.56 9.37 -3.84
C ILE A 81 5.06 9.50 -5.27
N ALA A 82 4.23 9.18 -6.26
CA ALA A 82 4.64 9.22 -7.66
C ALA A 82 3.44 9.53 -8.57
N PRO A 83 2.74 10.67 -8.35
CA PRO A 83 1.44 10.92 -9.01
C PRO A 83 1.50 10.94 -10.52
N GLU A 84 2.66 11.23 -11.10
CA GLU A 84 2.79 11.30 -12.57
C GLU A 84 3.10 9.94 -13.19
N ARG A 85 3.36 8.93 -12.39
CA ARG A 85 3.77 7.63 -12.87
C ARG A 85 2.58 6.78 -13.26
N VAL A 86 2.66 6.17 -14.45
CA VAL A 86 1.65 5.23 -14.92
C VAL A 86 2.04 3.82 -14.45
N LEU A 87 1.12 3.12 -13.79
CA LEU A 87 1.36 1.78 -13.27
C LEU A 87 0.98 0.66 -14.24
N GLY A 88 0.65 1.00 -15.48
CA GLY A 88 0.35 0.01 -16.50
C GLY A 88 -0.83 -0.88 -16.13
N HIS A 89 -0.53 -2.08 -15.63
CA HIS A 89 -1.58 -3.05 -15.32
C HIS A 89 -2.61 -2.55 -14.32
N ALA A 90 -2.17 -1.88 -13.25
CA ALA A 90 -3.07 -1.37 -12.23
C ALA A 90 -4.02 -0.32 -12.78
N ASP A 91 -3.50 0.59 -13.59
CA ASP A 91 -4.32 1.64 -14.19
C ASP A 91 -5.27 1.08 -15.24
N ARG A 92 -4.84 0.09 -16.00
CA ARG A 92 -5.71 -0.59 -16.97
C ARG A 92 -6.85 -1.33 -16.30
N ALA A 93 -6.58 -1.99 -15.17
CA ALA A 93 -7.62 -2.68 -14.40
C ALA A 93 -8.67 -1.70 -13.90
N ALA A 94 -8.25 -0.54 -13.38
CA ALA A 94 -9.16 0.49 -12.92
C ALA A 94 -10.02 1.05 -14.07
N ALA A 95 -9.42 1.27 -15.22
CA ALA A 95 -10.15 1.75 -16.39
C ALA A 95 -11.21 0.76 -16.83
N ARG A 96 -10.91 -0.54 -16.79
CA ARG A 96 -11.89 -1.58 -17.12
C ARG A 96 -13.05 -1.60 -16.13
N ASP A 97 -12.78 -1.45 -14.85
CA ASP A 97 -13.83 -1.43 -13.82
C ASP A 97 -14.72 -0.20 -14.02
N GLU A 98 -14.15 0.94 -14.30
CA GLU A 98 -14.92 2.15 -14.59
C GLU A 98 -15.77 1.97 -15.85
N GLY A 99 -15.22 1.33 -16.88
CA GLY A 99 -15.95 1.06 -18.11
C GLY A 99 -17.13 0.13 -17.90
N THR A 100 -17.00 -0.88 -17.02
CA THR A 100 -18.09 -1.83 -16.78
C THR A 100 -19.16 -1.26 -15.86
N ALA A 101 -18.89 -0.21 -15.11
CA ALA A 101 -19.86 0.43 -14.24
C ALA A 101 -20.89 1.24 -15.04
N GLN A 102 -20.65 1.45 -16.29
CA GLN A 102 -21.55 2.18 -17.15
C GLN A 102 -22.50 1.23 -17.87
#